data_111d13cff562fca7465693bfb9ffda70
#
_entry.id   111d13cff562fca7465693bfb9ffda70
#
_cell.length_a   1.000
_cell.length_b   1.000
_cell.length_c   1.000
_cell.angle_alpha   90.00
_cell.angle_beta   90.00
_cell.angle_gamma   90.00
#
_symmetry.space_group_name_H-M   'P 1'
#
loop_
_entity.id
_entity.type
_entity.pdbx_description
1 polymer ?
#
loop_
_entity_poly.entity_id
_entity_poly.type
_entity_poly.pdbx_seq_one_letter_code
_entity_poly.pdbx_strand_id
1 'polypeptide(L)'
;MENTVKELCTEREVTQMVHDFYADVRRDEVLGPIFNSQIHDWDTHLAKLVDFWSSILLRTGRFTGAAMPVHAAMPGLSADLFQRWLAAFYASNARQPNQAMAAQANAMAERIAQSLWMGYQMRNGGDDLPTPLEAPRHG
;
A
#
# COMPACT_ATOMS: atom_id res chain seq x y z
N MET A 1 26.73 -25.90 8.44
CA MET A 1 26.38 -24.58 8.53
C MET A 1 25.57 -24.13 7.41
N GLU A 2 24.44 -23.70 7.74
CA GLU A 2 23.60 -23.30 6.72
C GLU A 2 23.83 -21.88 6.31
N ASN A 3 23.67 -21.65 5.09
CA ASN A 3 23.68 -20.35 4.56
C ASN A 3 22.32 -19.78 4.64
N THR A 4 22.01 -19.22 5.75
CA THR A 4 20.74 -18.56 5.85
C THR A 4 20.82 -17.25 5.15
N VAL A 5 20.06 -17.14 4.11
CA VAL A 5 19.78 -15.82 3.58
C VAL A 5 18.99 -15.12 4.67
N LYS A 6 19.55 -14.06 5.20
CA LYS A 6 18.85 -13.30 6.23
C LYS A 6 17.59 -12.71 5.64
N GLU A 7 16.46 -13.14 6.14
CA GLU A 7 15.20 -12.61 5.69
C GLU A 7 15.06 -11.15 6.09
N LEU A 8 14.47 -10.36 5.21
CA LEU A 8 14.23 -8.94 5.45
C LEU A 8 13.37 -8.74 6.71
N CYS A 9 12.38 -9.59 6.89
CA CYS A 9 11.42 -9.47 7.98
C CYS A 9 10.71 -10.80 8.19
N THR A 10 9.86 -10.86 9.22
CA THR A 10 9.01 -12.02 9.49
C THR A 10 7.57 -11.71 9.08
N GLU A 11 6.75 -12.76 8.93
CA GLU A 11 5.33 -12.56 8.67
C GLU A 11 4.64 -11.78 9.80
N ARG A 12 5.07 -11.99 11.02
CA ARG A 12 4.53 -11.25 12.17
C ARG A 12 4.79 -9.76 12.01
N GLU A 13 5.99 -9.40 11.55
CA GLU A 13 6.34 -8.00 11.31
C GLU A 13 5.53 -7.41 10.16
N VAL A 14 5.31 -8.18 9.09
CA VAL A 14 4.46 -7.75 7.98
C VAL A 14 3.02 -7.54 8.46
N THR A 15 2.50 -8.48 9.24
CA THR A 15 1.14 -8.38 9.79
C THR A 15 0.99 -7.12 10.64
N GLN A 16 1.96 -6.85 11.51
CA GLN A 16 1.94 -5.68 12.36
C GLN A 16 1.99 -4.38 11.54
N MET A 17 2.85 -4.34 10.53
CA MET A 17 2.96 -3.20 9.62
C MET A 17 1.62 -2.90 8.95
N VAL A 18 0.97 -3.92 8.39
CA VAL A 18 -0.31 -3.77 7.69
C VAL A 18 -1.39 -3.30 8.65
N HIS A 19 -1.51 -3.93 9.82
CA HIS A 19 -2.55 -3.58 10.78
C HIS A 19 -2.38 -2.17 11.34
N ASP A 20 -1.14 -1.78 11.66
CA ASP A 20 -0.87 -0.44 12.18
C ASP A 20 -1.20 0.63 11.14
N PHE A 21 -0.80 0.40 9.89
CA PHE A 21 -1.07 1.35 8.83
C PHE A 21 -2.57 1.54 8.62
N TYR A 22 -3.31 0.44 8.49
CA TYR A 22 -4.75 0.56 8.23
C TYR A 22 -5.54 1.02 9.44
N ALA A 23 -5.02 0.84 10.66
CA ALA A 23 -5.61 1.50 11.82
C ALA A 23 -5.53 3.03 11.68
N ASP A 24 -4.39 3.52 11.19
CA ASP A 24 -4.24 4.95 10.93
C ASP A 24 -5.14 5.42 9.78
N VAL A 25 -5.21 4.67 8.70
CA VAL A 25 -6.07 4.99 7.54
C VAL A 25 -7.52 5.11 7.95
N ARG A 26 -8.00 4.17 8.76
CA ARG A 26 -9.40 4.16 9.19
C ARG A 26 -9.76 5.34 10.08
N ARG A 27 -8.78 5.94 10.74
CA ARG A 27 -8.98 7.12 11.58
C ARG A 27 -8.66 8.42 10.84
N ASP A 28 -8.07 8.34 9.66
CA ASP A 28 -7.74 9.54 8.87
C ASP A 28 -9.02 10.19 8.40
N GLU A 29 -9.13 11.51 8.57
CA GLU A 29 -10.37 12.23 8.28
C GLU A 29 -10.72 12.26 6.79
N VAL A 30 -9.74 12.04 5.92
CA VAL A 30 -9.97 12.01 4.46
C VAL A 30 -10.01 10.57 3.96
N LEU A 31 -9.02 9.76 4.31
CA LEU A 31 -8.92 8.38 3.81
C LEU A 31 -9.94 7.45 4.48
N GLY A 32 -10.21 7.65 5.76
CA GLY A 32 -11.11 6.79 6.51
C GLY A 32 -12.49 6.64 5.87
N PRO A 33 -13.19 7.73 5.58
CA PRO A 33 -14.51 7.62 4.93
C PRO A 33 -14.46 6.91 3.59
N ILE A 34 -13.42 7.13 2.79
CA ILE A 34 -13.27 6.49 1.48
C ILE A 34 -13.10 4.99 1.64
N PHE A 35 -12.15 4.56 2.48
CA PHE A 35 -11.89 3.15 2.70
C PHE A 35 -13.06 2.45 3.39
N ASN A 36 -13.63 3.07 4.40
CA ASN A 36 -14.75 2.47 5.14
C ASN A 36 -16.01 2.32 4.27
N SER A 37 -16.19 3.17 3.27
CA SER A 37 -17.31 3.04 2.35
C SER A 37 -17.14 1.87 1.38
N GLN A 38 -15.89 1.48 1.08
CA GLN A 38 -15.60 0.42 0.12
C GLN A 38 -15.36 -0.93 0.78
N ILE A 39 -14.90 -0.94 2.02
CA ILE A 39 -14.50 -2.16 2.72
C ILE A 39 -15.51 -2.46 3.80
N HIS A 40 -16.26 -3.55 3.64
CA HIS A 40 -17.28 -3.95 4.60
C HIS A 40 -16.77 -4.99 5.60
N ASP A 41 -15.80 -5.80 5.19
CA ASP A 41 -15.20 -6.82 6.05
C ASP A 41 -13.71 -6.54 6.18
N TRP A 42 -13.35 -5.76 7.19
CA TRP A 42 -11.96 -5.37 7.41
C TRP A 42 -11.06 -6.57 7.73
N ASP A 43 -11.56 -7.55 8.46
CA ASP A 43 -10.74 -8.71 8.81
C ASP A 43 -10.29 -9.46 7.56
N THR A 44 -11.21 -9.72 6.64
CA THR A 44 -10.88 -10.38 5.38
C THR A 44 -9.96 -9.52 4.53
N HIS A 45 -10.21 -8.21 4.48
CA HIS A 45 -9.40 -7.30 3.69
C HIS A 45 -7.97 -7.21 4.21
N LEU A 46 -7.82 -7.12 5.53
CA LEU A 46 -6.49 -7.07 6.16
C LEU A 46 -5.71 -8.36 5.90
N ALA A 47 -6.39 -9.51 5.96
CA ALA A 47 -5.74 -10.78 5.67
C ALA A 47 -5.20 -10.82 4.23
N LYS A 48 -5.97 -10.31 3.27
CA LYS A 48 -5.52 -10.21 1.88
C LYS A 48 -4.32 -9.28 1.72
N LEU A 49 -4.32 -8.18 2.46
CA LEU A 49 -3.21 -7.23 2.42
C LEU A 49 -1.94 -7.80 3.05
N VAL A 50 -2.08 -8.60 4.11
CA VAL A 50 -0.94 -9.31 4.68
C VAL A 50 -0.36 -10.27 3.64
N ASP A 51 -1.21 -11.02 2.94
CA ASP A 51 -0.76 -11.93 1.87
C ASP A 51 -0.07 -11.15 0.75
N PHE A 52 -0.64 -10.01 0.36
CA PHE A 52 -0.06 -9.15 -0.66
C PHE A 52 1.34 -8.67 -0.28
N TRP A 53 1.48 -8.08 0.91
CA TRP A 53 2.77 -7.57 1.36
C TRP A 53 3.77 -8.67 1.66
N SER A 54 3.31 -9.82 2.17
CA SER A 54 4.17 -10.98 2.38
C SER A 54 4.71 -11.50 1.04
N SER A 55 3.89 -11.49 0.00
CA SER A 55 4.34 -11.89 -1.33
C SER A 55 5.44 -10.98 -1.86
N ILE A 56 5.35 -9.69 -1.58
CA ILE A 56 6.35 -8.71 -2.01
C ILE A 56 7.62 -8.80 -1.17
N LEU A 57 7.46 -8.81 0.15
CA LEU A 57 8.60 -8.67 1.07
C LEU A 57 9.27 -10.01 1.38
N LEU A 58 8.51 -11.09 1.38
CA LEU A 58 9.00 -12.43 1.72
C LEU A 58 8.92 -13.41 0.56
N ARG A 59 8.35 -13.00 -0.55
CA ARG A 59 8.20 -13.82 -1.77
C ARG A 59 7.41 -15.10 -1.52
N THR A 60 6.36 -15.02 -0.70
CA THR A 60 5.52 -16.18 -0.39
C THR A 60 4.66 -16.66 -1.55
N GLY A 61 4.33 -15.76 -2.48
CA GLY A 61 3.48 -16.10 -3.61
C GLY A 61 2.02 -16.32 -3.25
N ARG A 62 1.60 -16.00 -2.04
CA ARG A 62 0.22 -16.25 -1.61
C ARG A 62 -0.82 -15.31 -2.23
N PHE A 63 -0.38 -14.12 -2.65
CA PHE A 63 -1.30 -13.17 -3.26
C PHE A 63 -1.32 -13.37 -4.77
N THR A 64 -2.49 -13.66 -5.32
CA THR A 64 -2.67 -13.87 -6.76
C THR A 64 -3.68 -12.90 -7.37
N GLY A 65 -4.25 -12.02 -6.56
CA GLY A 65 -5.24 -11.06 -7.05
C GLY A 65 -4.62 -9.92 -7.83
N ALA A 66 -5.47 -9.14 -8.50
CA ALA A 66 -5.07 -7.96 -9.24
C ALA A 66 -5.56 -6.71 -8.52
N ALA A 67 -4.64 -5.88 -8.04
CA ALA A 67 -4.99 -4.66 -7.33
C ALA A 67 -5.42 -3.54 -8.29
N MET A 68 -4.76 -3.47 -9.45
CA MET A 68 -4.95 -2.36 -10.39
C MET A 68 -6.38 -2.19 -10.89
N PRO A 69 -7.06 -3.24 -11.41
CA PRO A 69 -8.42 -3.04 -11.92
C PRO A 69 -9.40 -2.55 -10.85
N VAL A 70 -9.25 -3.02 -9.62
CA VAL A 70 -10.13 -2.63 -8.51
C VAL A 70 -9.92 -1.15 -8.20
N HIS A 71 -8.68 -0.71 -8.05
CA HIS A 71 -8.39 0.68 -7.73
C HIS A 71 -8.74 1.63 -8.88
N ALA A 72 -8.50 1.21 -10.12
CA ALA A 72 -8.84 2.03 -11.28
C ALA A 72 -10.36 2.23 -11.42
N ALA A 73 -11.16 1.33 -10.88
CA ALA A 73 -12.62 1.43 -10.92
C ALA A 73 -13.20 2.25 -9.78
N MET A 74 -12.42 2.60 -8.76
CA MET A 74 -12.91 3.39 -7.62
C MET A 74 -13.17 4.83 -8.05
N PRO A 75 -14.32 5.41 -7.67
CA PRO A 75 -14.59 6.81 -8.02
C PRO A 75 -13.82 7.78 -7.14
N GLY A 76 -13.51 8.93 -7.70
CA GLY A 76 -12.99 10.06 -6.93
C GLY A 76 -11.53 9.98 -6.52
N LEU A 77 -10.74 9.08 -7.13
CA LEU A 77 -9.32 9.04 -6.84
C LEU A 77 -8.61 10.22 -7.47
N SER A 78 -7.58 10.71 -6.80
CA SER A 78 -6.79 11.84 -7.25
C SER A 78 -5.34 11.67 -6.83
N ALA A 79 -4.46 12.48 -7.43
CA ALA A 79 -3.05 12.48 -7.04
C ALA A 79 -2.89 12.82 -5.56
N ASP A 80 -3.69 13.77 -5.06
CA ASP A 80 -3.64 14.17 -3.65
C ASP A 80 -3.97 13.01 -2.72
N LEU A 81 -4.96 12.18 -3.08
CA LEU A 81 -5.32 11.02 -2.27
C LEU A 81 -4.20 9.98 -2.24
N PHE A 82 -3.57 9.71 -3.39
CA PHE A 82 -2.43 8.80 -3.44
C PHE A 82 -1.26 9.34 -2.63
N GLN A 83 -0.99 10.64 -2.71
CA GLN A 83 0.08 11.25 -1.92
C GLN A 83 -0.22 11.18 -0.43
N ARG A 84 -1.47 11.41 -0.04
CA ARG A 84 -1.89 11.31 1.36
C ARG A 84 -1.73 9.88 1.88
N TRP A 85 -2.09 8.90 1.06
CA TRP A 85 -1.92 7.49 1.38
C TRP A 85 -0.44 7.15 1.60
N LEU A 86 0.44 7.61 0.70
CA LEU A 86 1.88 7.38 0.84
C LEU A 86 2.45 8.05 2.08
N ALA A 87 2.04 9.29 2.35
CA ALA A 87 2.51 10.01 3.53
C ALA A 87 2.10 9.28 4.82
N ALA A 88 0.87 8.76 4.86
CA ALA A 88 0.37 7.97 5.99
C ALA A 88 1.18 6.68 6.13
N PHE A 89 1.52 6.04 5.02
CA PHE A 89 2.31 4.81 5.02
C PHE A 89 3.72 5.06 5.57
N TYR A 90 4.36 6.14 5.12
CA TYR A 90 5.69 6.51 5.64
C TYR A 90 5.64 6.79 7.13
N ALA A 91 4.62 7.54 7.58
CA ALA A 91 4.48 7.89 8.99
C ALA A 91 4.27 6.65 9.87
N SER A 92 3.42 5.73 9.43
CA SER A 92 3.20 4.48 10.15
C SER A 92 4.47 3.64 10.19
N ASN A 93 5.15 3.52 9.04
CA ASN A 93 6.34 2.70 8.95
C ASN A 93 7.53 3.27 9.72
N ALA A 94 7.57 4.58 9.92
CA ALA A 94 8.60 5.20 10.75
C ALA A 94 8.55 4.70 12.20
N ARG A 95 7.39 4.19 12.64
CA ARG A 95 7.21 3.68 14.00
C ARG A 95 7.47 2.18 14.12
N GLN A 96 7.75 1.49 13.01
CA GLN A 96 7.99 0.05 13.04
C GLN A 96 9.40 -0.26 13.55
N PRO A 97 9.56 -1.28 14.41
CA PRO A 97 10.90 -1.63 14.89
C PRO A 97 11.87 -2.05 13.79
N ASN A 98 11.36 -2.74 12.76
CA ASN A 98 12.20 -3.21 11.66
C ASN A 98 12.27 -2.14 10.56
N GLN A 99 13.27 -1.28 10.64
CA GLN A 99 13.41 -0.18 9.68
C GLN A 99 13.90 -0.64 8.31
N ALA A 100 14.58 -1.77 8.22
CA ALA A 100 14.95 -2.34 6.92
C ALA A 100 13.70 -2.78 6.15
N MET A 101 12.77 -3.43 6.82
CA MET A 101 11.47 -3.77 6.24
C MET A 101 10.71 -2.51 5.84
N ALA A 102 10.67 -1.52 6.72
CA ALA A 102 9.95 -0.27 6.47
C ALA A 102 10.48 0.45 5.23
N ALA A 103 11.79 0.52 5.07
CA ALA A 103 12.40 1.17 3.91
C ALA A 103 12.03 0.45 2.60
N GLN A 104 12.10 -0.87 2.61
CA GLN A 104 11.74 -1.66 1.43
C GLN A 104 10.25 -1.52 1.10
N ALA A 105 9.40 -1.59 2.13
CA ALA A 105 7.96 -1.43 1.95
C ALA A 105 7.62 -0.05 1.40
N ASN A 106 8.27 1.01 1.90
CA ASN A 106 8.05 2.36 1.39
C ASN A 106 8.41 2.47 -0.09
N ALA A 107 9.56 1.90 -0.49
CA ALA A 107 9.97 1.92 -1.90
C ALA A 107 8.97 1.17 -2.78
N MET A 108 8.48 0.03 -2.32
CA MET A 108 7.48 -0.74 -3.07
C MET A 108 6.15 -0.01 -3.12
N ALA A 109 5.74 0.64 -2.04
CA ALA A 109 4.50 1.40 -1.99
C ALA A 109 4.51 2.56 -3.00
N GLU A 110 5.66 3.22 -3.17
CA GLU A 110 5.79 4.27 -4.17
C GLU A 110 5.55 3.73 -5.59
N ARG A 111 6.14 2.58 -5.90
CA ARG A 111 5.94 1.93 -7.21
C ARG A 111 4.49 1.51 -7.41
N ILE A 112 3.88 0.96 -6.38
CA ILE A 112 2.48 0.54 -6.44
C ILE A 112 1.58 1.75 -6.67
N ALA A 113 1.79 2.84 -5.92
CA ALA A 113 1.00 4.05 -6.07
C ALA A 113 1.16 4.65 -7.47
N GLN A 114 2.38 4.67 -8.02
CA GLN A 114 2.60 5.12 -9.39
C GLN A 114 1.81 4.29 -10.38
N SER A 115 1.89 2.96 -10.26
CA SER A 115 1.18 2.06 -11.17
C SER A 115 -0.33 2.23 -11.07
N LEU A 116 -0.84 2.35 -9.86
CA LEU A 116 -2.28 2.52 -9.64
C LEU A 116 -2.75 3.89 -10.16
N TRP A 117 -1.98 4.95 -9.93
CA TRP A 117 -2.33 6.28 -10.40
C TRP A 117 -2.29 6.34 -11.93
N MET A 118 -1.27 5.78 -12.56
CA MET A 118 -1.19 5.71 -14.02
C MET A 118 -2.37 4.93 -14.58
N GLY A 119 -2.68 3.77 -13.98
CA GLY A 119 -3.81 2.95 -14.42
C GLY A 119 -5.14 3.67 -14.27
N TYR A 120 -5.33 4.39 -13.18
CA TYR A 120 -6.53 5.19 -12.96
C TYR A 120 -6.69 6.27 -14.03
N GLN A 121 -5.60 6.99 -14.34
CA GLN A 121 -5.63 8.02 -15.37
C GLN A 121 -5.93 7.45 -16.74
N MET A 122 -5.33 6.31 -17.08
CA MET A 122 -5.59 5.66 -18.37
C MET A 122 -7.04 5.23 -18.52
N ARG A 123 -7.67 4.80 -17.42
CA ARG A 123 -9.06 4.37 -17.44
C ARG A 123 -10.04 5.55 -17.47
N ASN A 124 -9.71 6.63 -16.76
CA ASN A 124 -10.66 7.72 -16.51
C ASN A 124 -10.29 9.05 -17.17
N GLY A 125 -9.10 9.16 -17.72
CA GLY A 125 -8.58 10.43 -18.24
C GLY A 125 -8.89 10.74 -19.69
N GLY A 126 -9.65 9.90 -20.38
CA GLY A 126 -9.97 10.14 -21.79
C GLY A 126 -8.73 10.14 -22.66
N ASP A 127 -8.57 11.21 -23.44
CA ASP A 127 -7.43 11.33 -24.37
C ASP A 127 -6.19 11.95 -23.74
N ASP A 128 -6.26 12.35 -22.47
CA ASP A 128 -5.14 12.96 -21.79
C ASP A 128 -4.06 11.93 -21.49
N LEU A 129 -2.80 12.33 -21.66
CA LEU A 129 -1.69 11.47 -21.31
C LEU A 129 -1.54 11.39 -19.79
N PRO A 130 -1.32 10.18 -19.25
CA PRO A 130 -1.10 10.06 -17.81
C PRO A 130 0.17 10.79 -17.38
N THR A 131 0.09 11.41 -16.20
CA THR A 131 1.22 12.09 -15.60
C THR A 131 1.71 11.34 -14.36
N PRO A 132 3.02 11.37 -14.08
CA PRO A 132 3.54 10.68 -12.90
C PRO A 132 3.02 11.28 -11.61
N LEU A 133 2.95 10.45 -10.58
CA LEU A 133 2.65 10.88 -9.23
C LEU A 133 3.91 11.45 -8.60
N GLU A 134 3.82 12.65 -8.00
CA GLU A 134 4.91 13.18 -7.21
C GLU A 134 4.86 12.54 -5.83
N ALA A 135 5.98 11.89 -5.44
CA ALA A 135 6.04 11.28 -4.12
C ALA A 135 6.16 12.36 -3.03
N PRO A 136 5.51 12.17 -1.86
CA PRO A 136 5.67 13.10 -0.76
C PRO A 136 7.11 13.08 -0.25
N ARG A 137 7.55 14.21 0.30
CA ARG A 137 8.87 14.29 0.86
C ARG A 137 8.95 13.50 2.14
N HIS A 138 10.05 12.75 2.27
CA HIS A 138 10.35 12.07 3.51
C HIS A 138 10.83 13.13 4.51
N GLY A 139 10.17 13.15 5.61
CA GLY A 139 10.30 14.08 6.66
C GLY A 139 11.46 14.44 7.35
#